data_ef87caadba132c3c31db7c2020aba6bd
#
_entry.id   ef87caadba132c3c31db7c2020aba6bd
#
_cell.length_a   1.000
_cell.length_b   1.000
_cell.length_c   1.000
_cell.angle_alpha   90.00
_cell.angle_beta   90.00
_cell.angle_gamma   90.00
#
_symmetry.space_group_name_H-M   'P 1'
#
loop_
_entity.id
_entity.type
_entity.pdbx_description
1 polymer ?
#
loop_
_entity_poly.entity_id
_entity_poly.type
_entity_poly.pdbx_seq_one_letter_code
_entity_poly.pdbx_strand_id
1 'polypeptide(L)'
;TGTGVCIMFSANQINLAGEGAFHIGGLIASCIAIKVTAGFVSPFAALVCAGLAGALFTVIPAIMKITTTASEMVSSLMINYIALYFGNYMLNNVIGDPKASAASYKLSEASELPVLIQGTRVHLGFIIAIAVAVLGYLFLYRTKMGYELRLAGENEEFARYSGVSIVKVIVLSQILGGFVAGLGGGVEMLSPIYSRFTWTSLLGYGWDAIIICTLAKKNPLYTPFAALFLAYL
;
A
#
# COMPACT_ATOMS: atom_id res chain seq x y z
N THR A 1 -1.44 0.08 5.12
CA THR A 1 -0.35 -0.81 4.65
C THR A 1 -0.42 -2.15 5.37
N GLY A 2 -0.47 -2.24 6.71
CA GLY A 2 -0.53 -3.49 7.48
C GLY A 2 -1.61 -4.48 7.05
N THR A 3 -2.82 -3.99 6.75
CA THR A 3 -3.92 -4.82 6.22
C THR A 3 -3.56 -5.44 4.85
N GLY A 4 -2.86 -4.72 3.98
CA GLY A 4 -2.40 -5.23 2.69
C GLY A 4 -1.39 -6.36 2.86
N VAL A 5 -0.42 -6.18 3.77
CA VAL A 5 0.55 -7.23 4.13
C VAL A 5 -0.15 -8.45 4.72
N CYS A 6 -1.20 -8.27 5.54
CA CYS A 6 -1.99 -9.39 6.07
C CYS A 6 -2.64 -10.22 4.96
N ILE A 7 -3.14 -9.59 3.89
CA ILE A 7 -3.72 -10.30 2.75
C ILE A 7 -2.65 -11.14 2.03
N MET A 8 -1.48 -10.56 1.75
CA MET A 8 -0.36 -11.26 1.12
C MET A 8 0.12 -12.43 1.97
N PHE A 9 0.35 -12.20 3.26
CA PHE A 9 0.87 -13.22 4.19
C PHE A 9 -0.16 -14.32 4.51
N SER A 10 -1.46 -14.03 4.39
CA SER A 10 -2.50 -15.06 4.50
C SER A 10 -2.43 -16.08 3.36
N ALA A 11 -1.91 -15.69 2.21
CA ALA A 11 -1.63 -16.57 1.07
C ALA A 11 -0.21 -17.17 1.11
N ASN A 12 0.50 -17.04 2.25
CA ASN A 12 1.90 -17.43 2.41
C ASN A 12 2.86 -16.80 1.38
N GLN A 13 2.50 -15.59 0.89
CA GLN A 13 3.33 -14.83 -0.02
C GLN A 13 4.12 -13.79 0.77
N ILE A 14 5.43 -14.02 0.93
CA ILE A 14 6.32 -13.10 1.66
C ILE A 14 6.82 -12.06 0.66
N ASN A 15 5.95 -11.09 0.34
CA ASN A 15 6.29 -9.97 -0.51
C ASN A 15 6.60 -8.74 0.36
N LEU A 16 7.83 -8.25 0.26
CA LEU A 16 8.32 -7.09 0.98
C LEU A 16 8.16 -5.79 0.18
N ALA A 17 7.54 -5.83 -1.02
CA ALA A 17 7.33 -4.66 -1.87
C ALA A 17 6.26 -3.68 -1.33
N GLY A 18 5.71 -3.94 -0.16
CA GLY A 18 4.75 -3.05 0.50
C GLY A 18 5.30 -1.64 0.74
N GLU A 19 6.60 -1.52 1.00
CA GLU A 19 7.29 -0.23 1.15
C GLU A 19 7.34 0.54 -0.18
N GLY A 20 7.75 -0.12 -1.26
CA GLY A 20 7.79 0.48 -2.60
C GLY A 20 6.40 0.82 -3.12
N ALA A 21 5.40 -0.05 -2.88
CA ALA A 21 4.01 0.21 -3.24
C ALA A 21 3.44 1.44 -2.52
N PHE A 22 3.77 1.59 -1.23
CA PHE A 22 3.43 2.77 -0.44
C PHE A 22 4.06 4.03 -1.03
N HIS A 23 5.37 3.99 -1.32
CA HIS A 23 6.11 5.11 -1.88
C HIS A 23 5.57 5.54 -3.26
N ILE A 24 5.34 4.59 -4.17
CA ILE A 24 4.75 4.86 -5.50
C ILE A 24 3.31 5.37 -5.36
N GLY A 25 2.53 4.82 -4.43
CA GLY A 25 1.18 5.31 -4.14
C GLY A 25 1.18 6.79 -3.74
N GLY A 26 2.06 7.20 -2.83
CA GLY A 26 2.23 8.59 -2.43
C GLY A 26 2.70 9.49 -3.57
N LEU A 27 3.65 9.01 -4.40
CA LEU A 27 4.12 9.73 -5.57
C LEU A 27 2.97 9.99 -6.58
N ILE A 28 2.20 8.97 -6.94
CA ILE A 28 1.08 9.10 -7.90
C ILE A 28 -0.02 9.99 -7.32
N ALA A 29 -0.33 9.85 -6.03
CA ALA A 29 -1.28 10.73 -5.36
C ALA A 29 -0.84 12.20 -5.44
N SER A 30 0.45 12.49 -5.21
CA SER A 30 0.99 13.85 -5.33
C SER A 30 0.92 14.39 -6.76
N CYS A 31 1.25 13.55 -7.76
CA CYS A 31 1.16 13.96 -9.18
C CYS A 31 -0.26 14.36 -9.58
N ILE A 32 -1.27 13.64 -9.08
CA ILE A 32 -2.68 13.94 -9.36
C ILE A 32 -3.12 15.18 -8.58
N ALA A 33 -2.76 15.27 -7.29
CA ALA A 33 -3.11 16.41 -6.45
C ALA A 33 -2.52 17.74 -6.93
N ILE A 34 -1.37 17.72 -7.62
CA ILE A 34 -0.77 18.91 -8.25
C ILE A 34 -1.54 19.33 -9.51
N LYS A 35 -1.99 18.37 -10.33
CA LYS A 35 -2.58 18.62 -11.64
C LYS A 35 -4.10 18.81 -11.62
N VAL A 36 -4.80 18.12 -10.72
CA VAL A 36 -6.26 18.11 -10.65
C VAL A 36 -6.71 18.99 -9.48
N THR A 37 -7.22 20.16 -9.81
CA THR A 37 -7.74 21.14 -8.84
C THR A 37 -9.27 21.05 -8.64
N ALA A 38 -9.91 19.96 -9.08
CA ALA A 38 -11.37 19.81 -9.17
C ALA A 38 -12.01 19.37 -7.85
N GLY A 39 -11.88 20.15 -6.77
CA GLY A 39 -12.63 19.95 -5.53
C GLY A 39 -12.57 18.51 -4.98
N PHE A 40 -13.72 17.96 -4.60
CA PHE A 40 -13.85 16.63 -3.96
C PHE A 40 -13.46 15.44 -4.86
N VAL A 41 -13.43 15.62 -6.17
CA VAL A 41 -13.02 14.58 -7.12
C VAL A 41 -11.52 14.32 -7.06
N SER A 42 -10.73 15.33 -6.73
CA SER A 42 -9.26 15.24 -6.69
C SER A 42 -8.74 14.21 -5.68
N PRO A 43 -9.12 14.23 -4.38
CA PRO A 43 -8.60 13.26 -3.42
C PRO A 43 -9.07 11.84 -3.71
N PHE A 44 -10.31 11.65 -4.18
CA PHE A 44 -10.81 10.33 -4.53
C PHE A 44 -10.05 9.72 -5.72
N ALA A 45 -9.87 10.49 -6.80
CA ALA A 45 -9.10 10.06 -7.96
C ALA A 45 -7.64 9.76 -7.60
N ALA A 46 -7.02 10.61 -6.77
CA ALA A 46 -5.66 10.41 -6.29
C ALA A 46 -5.51 9.11 -5.50
N LEU A 47 -6.44 8.81 -4.59
CA LEU A 47 -6.43 7.57 -3.80
C LEU A 47 -6.62 6.33 -4.66
N VAL A 48 -7.58 6.34 -5.60
CA VAL A 48 -7.81 5.19 -6.49
C VAL A 48 -6.58 4.93 -7.35
N CYS A 49 -6.01 5.97 -7.97
CA CYS A 49 -4.82 5.81 -8.79
C CYS A 49 -3.59 5.39 -7.97
N ALA A 50 -3.44 5.88 -6.74
CA ALA A 50 -2.40 5.44 -5.82
C ALA A 50 -2.52 3.94 -5.51
N GLY A 51 -3.74 3.47 -5.23
CA GLY A 51 -4.01 2.05 -5.03
C GLY A 51 -3.70 1.19 -6.25
N LEU A 52 -4.16 1.62 -7.44
CA LEU A 52 -3.88 0.91 -8.71
C LEU A 52 -2.37 0.86 -9.01
N ALA A 53 -1.65 1.96 -8.80
CA ALA A 53 -0.20 2.00 -8.98
C ALA A 53 0.51 1.04 -8.02
N GLY A 54 0.11 0.99 -6.74
CA GLY A 54 0.63 0.03 -5.77
C GLY A 54 0.34 -1.42 -6.17
N ALA A 55 -0.88 -1.71 -6.67
CA ALA A 55 -1.24 -3.03 -7.17
C ALA A 55 -0.36 -3.47 -8.35
N LEU A 56 -0.20 -2.61 -9.36
CA LEU A 56 0.66 -2.89 -10.51
C LEU A 56 2.11 -3.15 -10.09
N PHE A 57 2.58 -2.40 -9.12
CA PHE A 57 3.95 -2.48 -8.64
C PHE A 57 4.24 -3.81 -7.93
N THR A 58 3.34 -4.27 -7.07
CA THR A 58 3.51 -5.54 -6.33
C THR A 58 3.28 -6.80 -7.18
N VAL A 59 2.63 -6.68 -8.33
CA VAL A 59 2.47 -7.78 -9.27
C VAL A 59 3.81 -8.17 -9.93
N ILE A 60 4.77 -7.24 -10.05
CA ILE A 60 6.06 -7.53 -10.71
C ILE A 60 6.81 -8.67 -10.01
N PRO A 61 7.06 -8.64 -8.67
CA PRO A 61 7.66 -9.78 -7.98
C PRO A 61 6.85 -11.08 -8.10
N ALA A 62 5.50 -10.97 -8.13
CA ALA A 62 4.64 -12.13 -8.32
C ALA A 62 4.85 -12.80 -9.68
N ILE A 63 4.94 -12.00 -10.75
CA ILE A 63 5.22 -12.52 -12.10
C ILE A 63 6.62 -13.16 -12.13
N MET A 64 7.63 -12.51 -11.53
CA MET A 64 8.98 -13.06 -11.45
C MET A 64 9.00 -14.41 -10.73
N LYS A 65 8.28 -14.55 -9.62
CA LYS A 65 8.14 -15.83 -8.91
C LYS A 65 7.53 -16.93 -9.77
N ILE A 66 6.48 -16.61 -10.54
CA ILE A 66 5.76 -17.58 -11.36
C ILE A 66 6.58 -17.99 -12.59
N THR A 67 7.32 -17.07 -13.20
CA THR A 67 8.01 -17.29 -14.48
C THR A 67 9.46 -17.77 -14.33
N THR A 68 10.17 -17.28 -13.31
CA THR A 68 11.63 -17.50 -13.18
C THR A 68 12.02 -18.26 -11.92
N THR A 69 11.06 -18.71 -11.10
CA THR A 69 11.32 -19.33 -9.79
C THR A 69 12.22 -18.48 -8.85
N ALA A 70 12.33 -17.18 -9.15
CA ALA A 70 13.12 -16.26 -8.33
C ALA A 70 12.52 -16.11 -6.92
N SER A 71 13.39 -15.89 -5.93
CA SER A 71 12.93 -15.62 -4.58
C SER A 71 12.09 -14.34 -4.55
N GLU A 72 10.83 -14.46 -4.14
CA GLU A 72 9.89 -13.34 -4.00
C GLU A 72 10.41 -12.28 -3.02
N MET A 73 11.05 -12.73 -1.95
CA MET A 73 11.62 -11.85 -0.93
C MET A 73 12.73 -10.96 -1.54
N VAL A 74 13.65 -11.56 -2.29
CA VAL A 74 14.77 -10.82 -2.89
C VAL A 74 14.27 -9.86 -3.99
N SER A 75 13.41 -10.34 -4.89
CA SER A 75 12.86 -9.50 -5.96
C SER A 75 12.03 -8.34 -5.42
N SER A 76 11.27 -8.56 -4.35
CA SER A 76 10.47 -7.51 -3.72
C SER A 76 11.33 -6.46 -3.00
N LEU A 77 12.45 -6.85 -2.40
CA LEU A 77 13.40 -5.90 -1.84
C LEU A 77 14.05 -5.03 -2.91
N MET A 78 14.46 -5.63 -4.02
CA MET A 78 15.09 -4.88 -5.12
C MET A 78 14.11 -3.87 -5.73
N ILE A 79 12.85 -4.24 -5.86
CA ILE A 79 11.84 -3.36 -6.45
C ILE A 79 11.54 -2.14 -5.55
N ASN A 80 11.71 -2.23 -4.22
CA ASN A 80 11.60 -1.07 -3.33
C ASN A 80 12.60 0.02 -3.67
N TYR A 81 13.84 -0.36 -4.00
CA TYR A 81 14.87 0.61 -4.44
C TYR A 81 14.55 1.20 -5.80
N ILE A 82 13.97 0.40 -6.72
CA ILE A 82 13.49 0.91 -8.01
C ILE A 82 12.40 1.96 -7.78
N ALA A 83 11.46 1.71 -6.86
CA ALA A 83 10.43 2.68 -6.47
C ALA A 83 11.05 3.98 -5.95
N LEU A 84 12.04 3.87 -5.06
CA LEU A 84 12.72 5.02 -4.48
C LEU A 84 13.43 5.85 -5.55
N TYR A 85 14.25 5.22 -6.39
CA TYR A 85 15.00 5.94 -7.44
C TYR A 85 14.07 6.52 -8.49
N PHE A 86 13.02 5.82 -8.85
CA PHE A 86 11.98 6.34 -9.76
C PHE A 86 11.26 7.55 -9.13
N GLY A 87 10.93 7.50 -7.84
CA GLY A 87 10.35 8.62 -7.11
C GLY A 87 11.27 9.85 -7.10
N ASN A 88 12.56 9.65 -6.84
CA ASN A 88 13.56 10.70 -6.87
C ASN A 88 13.75 11.28 -8.27
N TYR A 89 13.74 10.43 -9.31
CA TYR A 89 13.79 10.90 -10.70
C TYR A 89 12.58 11.78 -11.04
N MET A 90 11.37 11.34 -10.68
CA MET A 90 10.14 12.11 -10.89
C MET A 90 10.15 13.42 -10.12
N LEU A 91 10.64 13.39 -8.87
CA LEU A 91 10.76 14.58 -8.04
C LEU A 91 11.70 15.61 -8.65
N ASN A 92 12.86 15.19 -9.14
CA ASN A 92 13.86 16.11 -9.65
C ASN A 92 13.55 16.64 -11.06
N ASN A 93 12.88 15.85 -11.92
CA ASN A 93 12.75 16.18 -13.34
C ASN A 93 11.31 16.52 -13.77
N VAL A 94 10.27 16.08 -13.02
CA VAL A 94 8.88 16.17 -13.50
C VAL A 94 8.00 17.03 -12.60
N ILE A 95 8.06 16.81 -11.28
CA ILE A 95 7.17 17.47 -10.30
C ILE A 95 7.91 18.40 -9.35
N GLY A 96 9.22 18.51 -9.47
CA GLY A 96 10.04 19.35 -8.59
C GLY A 96 9.79 20.83 -8.80
N ASP A 97 9.73 21.59 -7.70
CA ASP A 97 9.67 23.04 -7.73
C ASP A 97 11.10 23.61 -7.80
N PRO A 98 11.47 24.36 -8.88
CA PRO A 98 12.80 24.95 -8.99
C PRO A 98 13.18 25.90 -7.85
N LYS A 99 12.17 26.37 -7.08
CA LYS A 99 12.37 27.29 -5.95
C LYS A 99 12.52 26.56 -4.62
N ALA A 100 12.27 25.25 -4.59
CA ALA A 100 12.34 24.45 -3.37
C ALA A 100 13.36 23.32 -3.54
N SER A 101 14.26 23.17 -2.58
CA SER A 101 15.24 22.07 -2.63
C SER A 101 14.58 20.74 -2.34
N ALA A 102 14.68 19.76 -3.27
CA ALA A 102 14.18 18.40 -3.12
C ALA A 102 12.70 18.29 -2.70
N ALA A 103 11.83 19.17 -3.23
CA ALA A 103 10.40 19.16 -2.96
C ALA A 103 9.58 19.37 -4.24
N SER A 104 8.41 18.77 -4.32
CA SER A 104 7.49 18.97 -5.44
C SER A 104 6.81 20.34 -5.39
N TYR A 105 6.09 20.69 -6.45
CA TYR A 105 5.13 21.80 -6.37
C TYR A 105 4.15 21.57 -5.23
N LYS A 106 3.56 22.66 -4.71
CA LYS A 106 2.58 22.60 -3.62
C LYS A 106 1.35 21.81 -4.08
N LEU A 107 0.87 20.88 -3.23
CA LEU A 107 -0.38 20.18 -3.46
C LEU A 107 -1.55 21.16 -3.38
N SER A 108 -2.61 20.89 -4.14
CA SER A 108 -3.83 21.69 -4.06
C SER A 108 -4.51 21.48 -2.71
N GLU A 109 -4.90 22.55 -2.03
CA GLU A 109 -5.67 22.50 -0.77
C GLU A 109 -7.00 21.73 -0.93
N ALA A 110 -7.56 21.73 -2.16
CA ALA A 110 -8.75 20.96 -2.48
C ALA A 110 -8.52 19.43 -2.49
N SER A 111 -7.26 18.99 -2.53
CA SER A 111 -6.88 17.56 -2.52
C SER A 111 -6.56 17.05 -1.11
N GLU A 112 -6.45 17.93 -0.12
CA GLU A 112 -6.15 17.54 1.25
C GLU A 112 -7.35 16.82 1.88
N LEU A 113 -7.06 15.77 2.65
CA LEU A 113 -8.09 15.06 3.41
C LEU A 113 -8.53 15.91 4.60
N PRO A 114 -9.86 16.10 4.83
CA PRO A 114 -10.36 16.93 5.91
C PRO A 114 -9.93 16.40 7.27
N VAL A 115 -9.55 17.33 8.16
CA VAL A 115 -9.22 17.05 9.56
C VAL A 115 -10.51 16.75 10.32
N LEU A 116 -10.54 15.65 11.05
CA LEU A 116 -11.71 15.24 11.85
C LEU A 116 -11.80 15.95 13.19
N ILE A 117 -10.66 16.20 13.84
CA ILE A 117 -10.58 16.83 15.16
C ILE A 117 -9.63 18.01 15.04
N GLN A 118 -10.14 19.22 15.17
CA GLN A 118 -9.35 20.46 15.13
C GLN A 118 -8.28 20.44 16.22
N GLY A 119 -7.05 20.81 15.85
CA GLY A 119 -5.90 20.79 16.75
C GLY A 119 -5.19 19.45 16.86
N THR A 120 -5.65 18.40 16.16
CA THR A 120 -4.99 17.10 16.08
C THR A 120 -4.60 16.76 14.63
N ARG A 121 -3.75 15.74 14.45
CA ARG A 121 -3.37 15.22 13.13
C ARG A 121 -4.32 14.15 12.61
N VAL A 122 -5.45 13.93 13.29
CA VAL A 122 -6.44 12.91 12.90
C VAL A 122 -7.29 13.44 11.75
N HIS A 123 -7.15 12.85 10.59
CA HIS A 123 -7.85 13.20 9.36
C HIS A 123 -8.70 12.02 8.83
N LEU A 124 -9.45 12.22 7.77
CA LEU A 124 -10.34 11.21 7.17
C LEU A 124 -9.64 9.88 6.84
N GLY A 125 -8.32 9.90 6.63
CA GLY A 125 -7.51 8.70 6.43
C GLY A 125 -7.62 7.67 7.55
N PHE A 126 -7.88 8.08 8.80
CA PHE A 126 -8.11 7.16 9.90
C PHE A 126 -9.38 6.33 9.70
N ILE A 127 -10.47 6.96 9.23
CA ILE A 127 -11.71 6.25 8.92
C ILE A 127 -11.49 5.28 7.73
N ILE A 128 -10.78 5.74 6.70
CA ILE A 128 -10.41 4.91 5.54
C ILE A 128 -9.61 3.69 6.00
N ALA A 129 -8.64 3.86 6.90
CA ALA A 129 -7.84 2.76 7.43
C ALA A 129 -8.67 1.70 8.16
N ILE A 130 -9.63 2.13 9.00
CA ILE A 130 -10.56 1.22 9.68
C ILE A 130 -11.46 0.51 8.67
N ALA A 131 -12.03 1.26 7.72
CA ALA A 131 -12.88 0.69 6.68
C ALA A 131 -12.14 -0.37 5.86
N VAL A 132 -10.88 -0.10 5.47
CA VAL A 132 -10.03 -1.05 4.74
C VAL A 132 -9.71 -2.28 5.59
N ALA A 133 -9.49 -2.13 6.91
CA ALA A 133 -9.26 -3.26 7.81
C ALA A 133 -10.51 -4.17 7.89
N VAL A 134 -11.69 -3.58 8.03
CA VAL A 134 -12.97 -4.32 8.05
C VAL A 134 -13.23 -4.99 6.70
N LEU A 135 -13.05 -4.29 5.58
CA LEU A 135 -13.21 -4.86 4.25
C LEU A 135 -12.21 -6.00 3.98
N GLY A 136 -10.95 -5.84 4.40
CA GLY A 136 -9.94 -6.89 4.33
C GLY A 136 -10.32 -8.13 5.14
N TYR A 137 -10.87 -7.94 6.33
CA TYR A 137 -11.39 -9.04 7.14
C TYR A 137 -12.57 -9.74 6.46
N LEU A 138 -13.57 -8.98 5.99
CA LEU A 138 -14.71 -9.54 5.28
C LEU A 138 -14.27 -10.30 4.03
N PHE A 139 -13.33 -9.74 3.27
CA PHE A 139 -12.77 -10.40 2.10
C PHE A 139 -12.13 -11.74 2.48
N LEU A 140 -11.20 -11.78 3.44
CA LEU A 140 -10.48 -12.99 3.81
C LEU A 140 -11.38 -14.06 4.44
N TYR A 141 -12.37 -13.67 5.26
CA TYR A 141 -13.13 -14.63 6.07
C TYR A 141 -14.54 -14.89 5.57
N ARG A 142 -15.09 -14.04 4.68
CA ARG A 142 -16.47 -14.13 4.20
C ARG A 142 -16.61 -14.38 2.70
N THR A 143 -15.48 -14.38 1.94
CA THR A 143 -15.54 -14.63 0.49
C THR A 143 -14.88 -15.96 0.12
N LYS A 144 -15.33 -16.54 -1.02
CA LYS A 144 -14.72 -17.74 -1.59
C LYS A 144 -13.24 -17.53 -1.94
N MET A 145 -12.91 -16.37 -2.54
CA MET A 145 -11.53 -16.05 -2.90
C MET A 145 -10.63 -15.94 -1.67
N GLY A 146 -11.12 -15.30 -0.58
CA GLY A 146 -10.39 -15.23 0.69
C GLY A 146 -10.18 -16.60 1.33
N TYR A 147 -11.14 -17.50 1.20
CA TYR A 147 -10.98 -18.89 1.63
C TYR A 147 -9.88 -19.62 0.82
N GLU A 148 -9.89 -19.51 -0.52
CA GLU A 148 -8.88 -20.08 -1.41
C GLU A 148 -7.47 -19.55 -1.09
N LEU A 149 -7.35 -18.24 -0.79
CA LEU A 149 -6.10 -17.60 -0.36
C LEU A 149 -5.55 -18.22 0.93
N ARG A 150 -6.38 -18.36 1.95
CA ARG A 150 -5.97 -18.95 3.23
C ARG A 150 -5.64 -20.44 3.11
N LEU A 151 -6.43 -21.17 2.34
CA LEU A 151 -6.21 -22.60 2.08
C LEU A 151 -4.86 -22.83 1.41
N ALA A 152 -4.54 -22.06 0.36
CA ALA A 152 -3.26 -22.12 -0.31
C ALA A 152 -2.09 -21.69 0.60
N GLY A 153 -2.35 -20.73 1.51
CA GLY A 153 -1.37 -20.28 2.48
C GLY A 153 -1.04 -21.29 3.59
N GLU A 154 -1.98 -22.17 3.94
CA GLU A 154 -1.78 -23.23 4.91
C GLU A 154 -1.12 -24.47 4.29
N ASN A 155 -1.61 -24.89 3.13
CA ASN A 155 -1.06 -26.04 2.40
C ASN A 155 -1.31 -25.90 0.89
N GLU A 156 -0.26 -25.54 0.17
CA GLU A 156 -0.31 -25.31 -1.28
C GLU A 156 -0.65 -26.59 -2.06
N GLU A 157 -0.10 -27.74 -1.67
CA GLU A 157 -0.37 -29.00 -2.35
C GLU A 157 -1.83 -29.43 -2.18
N PHE A 158 -2.35 -29.35 -0.97
CA PHE A 158 -3.76 -29.64 -0.70
C PHE A 158 -4.68 -28.70 -1.48
N ALA A 159 -4.39 -27.40 -1.52
CA ALA A 159 -5.15 -26.44 -2.31
C ALA A 159 -5.16 -26.79 -3.80
N ARG A 160 -4.00 -27.22 -4.34
CA ARG A 160 -3.86 -27.66 -5.73
C ARG A 160 -4.71 -28.91 -6.02
N TYR A 161 -4.66 -29.92 -5.16
CA TYR A 161 -5.49 -31.13 -5.29
C TYR A 161 -7.00 -30.81 -5.15
N SER A 162 -7.35 -29.78 -4.40
CA SER A 162 -8.74 -29.30 -4.25
C SER A 162 -9.20 -28.43 -5.43
N GLY A 163 -8.38 -28.28 -6.50
CA GLY A 163 -8.74 -27.52 -7.70
C GLY A 163 -8.52 -26.02 -7.61
N VAL A 164 -7.85 -25.52 -6.56
CA VAL A 164 -7.51 -24.10 -6.43
C VAL A 164 -6.31 -23.77 -7.33
N SER A 165 -6.45 -22.73 -8.15
CA SER A 165 -5.34 -22.24 -8.99
C SER A 165 -4.35 -21.41 -8.17
N ILE A 166 -3.20 -21.98 -7.86
CA ILE A 166 -2.14 -21.31 -7.07
C ILE A 166 -1.66 -20.02 -7.73
N VAL A 167 -1.52 -20.02 -9.07
CA VAL A 167 -1.13 -18.80 -9.81
C VAL A 167 -2.13 -17.67 -9.58
N LYS A 168 -3.44 -17.94 -9.62
CA LYS A 168 -4.47 -16.93 -9.34
C LYS A 168 -4.38 -16.43 -7.90
N VAL A 169 -4.13 -17.32 -6.94
CA VAL A 169 -3.97 -16.97 -5.53
C VAL A 169 -2.78 -16.03 -5.34
N ILE A 170 -1.62 -16.36 -5.91
CA ILE A 170 -0.41 -15.54 -5.87
C ILE A 170 -0.70 -14.13 -6.42
N VAL A 171 -1.19 -14.05 -7.67
CA VAL A 171 -1.42 -12.75 -8.32
C VAL A 171 -2.48 -11.93 -7.61
N LEU A 172 -3.60 -12.54 -7.20
CA LEU A 172 -4.69 -11.84 -6.53
C LEU A 172 -4.26 -11.29 -5.16
N SER A 173 -3.52 -12.06 -4.38
CA SER A 173 -3.00 -11.59 -3.07
C SER A 173 -2.10 -10.39 -3.23
N GLN A 174 -1.26 -10.37 -4.27
CA GLN A 174 -0.35 -9.26 -4.55
C GLN A 174 -1.09 -8.02 -5.06
N ILE A 175 -2.06 -8.18 -5.96
CA ILE A 175 -2.90 -7.07 -6.44
C ILE A 175 -3.62 -6.40 -5.27
N LEU A 176 -4.30 -7.17 -4.44
CA LEU A 176 -5.08 -6.64 -3.32
C LEU A 176 -4.19 -6.04 -2.24
N GLY A 177 -3.12 -6.73 -1.87
CA GLY A 177 -2.18 -6.24 -0.88
C GLY A 177 -1.46 -4.97 -1.34
N GLY A 178 -1.02 -4.93 -2.60
CA GLY A 178 -0.39 -3.77 -3.22
C GLY A 178 -1.34 -2.59 -3.38
N PHE A 179 -2.60 -2.85 -3.74
CA PHE A 179 -3.63 -1.82 -3.80
C PHE A 179 -3.83 -1.14 -2.44
N VAL A 180 -3.95 -1.93 -1.38
CA VAL A 180 -4.10 -1.40 -0.01
C VAL A 180 -2.83 -0.69 0.46
N ALA A 181 -1.64 -1.17 0.10
CA ALA A 181 -0.39 -0.49 0.42
C ALA A 181 -0.26 0.86 -0.31
N GLY A 182 -0.57 0.89 -1.61
CA GLY A 182 -0.58 2.12 -2.41
C GLY A 182 -1.62 3.14 -1.94
N LEU A 183 -2.83 2.67 -1.58
CA LEU A 183 -3.83 3.50 -0.91
C LEU A 183 -3.28 4.12 0.38
N GLY A 184 -2.55 3.34 1.18
CA GLY A 184 -1.91 3.84 2.40
C GLY A 184 -0.94 4.99 2.11
N GLY A 185 -0.10 4.85 1.07
CA GLY A 185 0.79 5.92 0.62
C GLY A 185 0.05 7.17 0.14
N GLY A 186 -1.04 6.98 -0.61
CA GLY A 186 -1.90 8.08 -1.04
C GLY A 186 -2.57 8.81 0.11
N VAL A 187 -3.11 8.09 1.09
CA VAL A 187 -3.74 8.65 2.29
C VAL A 187 -2.74 9.46 3.13
N GLU A 188 -1.52 8.94 3.30
CA GLU A 188 -0.47 9.64 4.02
C GLU A 188 -0.06 10.93 3.31
N MET A 189 0.11 10.86 1.98
CA MET A 189 0.53 12.00 1.18
C MET A 189 -0.52 13.12 1.11
N LEU A 190 -1.80 12.77 1.09
CA LEU A 190 -2.92 13.73 1.08
C LEU A 190 -3.30 14.20 2.50
N SER A 191 -2.53 13.81 3.52
CA SER A 191 -2.75 14.30 4.87
C SER A 191 -2.36 15.78 4.98
N PRO A 192 -3.00 16.56 5.84
CA PRO A 192 -2.69 17.97 6.04
C PRO A 192 -1.28 18.23 6.59
N ILE A 193 -0.51 17.18 6.88
CA ILE A 193 0.89 17.25 7.31
C ILE A 193 1.81 17.56 6.13
N TYR A 194 1.50 17.01 4.94
CA TYR A 194 2.32 17.13 3.75
C TYR A 194 1.68 18.11 2.76
N SER A 195 2.28 19.29 2.62
CA SER A 195 1.91 20.24 1.57
C SER A 195 2.65 20.02 0.26
N ARG A 196 3.68 19.14 0.25
CA ARG A 196 4.55 18.85 -0.89
C ARG A 196 5.08 17.42 -0.79
N PHE A 197 5.36 16.79 -1.91
CA PHE A 197 6.07 15.50 -1.91
C PHE A 197 7.56 15.75 -1.64
N THR A 198 8.08 15.17 -0.56
CA THR A 198 9.46 15.34 -0.09
C THR A 198 10.15 14.01 0.23
N TRP A 199 9.56 12.89 -0.15
CA TRP A 199 10.06 11.56 0.20
C TRP A 199 11.26 11.17 -0.66
N THR A 200 12.45 11.55 -0.23
CA THR A 200 13.73 11.21 -0.89
C THR A 200 14.34 9.91 -0.40
N SER A 201 13.78 9.33 0.67
CA SER A 201 14.14 8.02 1.24
C SER A 201 12.91 7.19 1.51
N LEU A 202 13.10 5.88 1.70
CA LEU A 202 12.04 4.99 2.15
C LEU A 202 11.66 5.33 3.59
N LEU A 203 10.38 5.42 3.88
CA LEU A 203 9.84 5.89 5.15
C LEU A 203 9.82 4.81 6.25
N GLY A 204 9.92 3.53 5.87
CA GLY A 204 9.86 2.41 6.80
C GLY A 204 8.46 1.85 7.07
N TYR A 205 7.40 2.51 6.61
CA TYR A 205 6.01 2.08 6.89
C TYR A 205 5.66 0.70 6.31
N GLY A 206 6.37 0.23 5.29
CA GLY A 206 6.22 -1.13 4.81
C GLY A 206 6.81 -2.16 5.78
N TRP A 207 7.92 -1.83 6.44
CA TRP A 207 8.52 -2.66 7.48
C TRP A 207 7.65 -2.71 8.72
N ASP A 208 7.16 -1.56 9.18
CA ASP A 208 6.22 -1.47 10.29
C ASP A 208 4.95 -2.30 10.01
N ALA A 209 4.51 -2.32 8.75
CA ALA A 209 3.36 -3.10 8.32
C ALA A 209 3.57 -4.62 8.49
N ILE A 210 4.80 -5.11 8.33
CA ILE A 210 5.15 -6.52 8.57
C ILE A 210 5.08 -6.83 10.06
N ILE A 211 5.62 -5.95 10.91
CA ILE A 211 5.54 -6.08 12.37
C ILE A 211 4.08 -6.09 12.82
N ILE A 212 3.28 -5.13 12.33
CA ILE A 212 1.84 -5.02 12.61
C ILE A 212 1.10 -6.29 12.18
N CYS A 213 1.39 -6.81 10.98
CA CYS A 213 0.78 -8.04 10.47
C CYS A 213 1.10 -9.25 11.35
N THR A 214 2.34 -9.35 11.82
CA THR A 214 2.79 -10.44 12.69
C THR A 214 2.13 -10.35 14.06
N LEU A 215 2.06 -9.17 14.66
CA LEU A 215 1.34 -8.93 15.91
C LEU A 215 -0.17 -9.23 15.79
N ALA A 216 -0.78 -8.85 14.65
CA ALA A 216 -2.17 -9.12 14.33
C ALA A 216 -2.45 -10.59 13.95
N LYS A 217 -1.45 -11.48 13.96
CA LYS A 217 -1.54 -12.90 13.54
C LYS A 217 -2.21 -13.05 12.15
N LYS A 218 -1.81 -12.21 11.21
CA LYS A 218 -2.36 -12.14 9.82
C LYS A 218 -3.86 -11.82 9.74
N ASN A 219 -4.49 -11.34 10.82
CA ASN A 219 -5.90 -10.98 10.83
C ASN A 219 -6.07 -9.46 10.62
N PRO A 220 -6.69 -9.03 9.50
CA PRO A 220 -6.87 -7.61 9.19
C PRO A 220 -7.62 -6.81 10.27
N LEU A 221 -8.54 -7.43 10.99
CA LEU A 221 -9.33 -6.74 12.01
C LEU A 221 -8.48 -6.29 13.21
N TYR A 222 -7.39 -7.00 13.51
CA TYR A 222 -6.49 -6.66 14.61
C TYR A 222 -5.39 -5.69 14.19
N THR A 223 -5.22 -5.40 12.90
CA THR A 223 -4.16 -4.48 12.42
C THR A 223 -4.27 -3.07 12.98
N PRO A 224 -5.46 -2.43 13.14
CA PRO A 224 -5.54 -1.11 13.75
C PRO A 224 -5.06 -1.10 15.22
N PHE A 225 -5.39 -2.15 15.99
CA PHE A 225 -4.95 -2.27 17.38
C PHE A 225 -3.44 -2.51 17.49
N ALA A 226 -2.90 -3.38 16.64
CA ALA A 226 -1.46 -3.62 16.56
C ALA A 226 -0.69 -2.35 16.14
N ALA A 227 -1.25 -1.56 15.21
CA ALA A 227 -0.68 -0.30 14.79
C ALA A 227 -0.68 0.74 15.92
N LEU A 228 -1.76 0.86 16.68
CA LEU A 228 -1.82 1.73 17.86
C LEU A 228 -0.82 1.31 18.93
N PHE A 229 -0.66 0.01 19.17
CA PHE A 229 0.32 -0.51 20.10
C PHE A 229 1.75 -0.17 19.65
N LEU A 230 2.08 -0.38 18.39
CA LEU A 230 3.38 -0.04 17.83
C LEU A 230 3.67 1.46 17.88
N ALA A 231 2.65 2.29 17.65
CA ALA A 231 2.79 3.76 17.71
C ALA A 231 2.98 4.30 19.13
N TYR A 232 2.61 3.52 20.15
CA TYR A 232 2.82 3.88 21.56
C TYR A 232 4.22 3.53 22.08
N LEU A 233 4.87 2.50 21.49
CA LEU A 233 6.24 2.09 21.82
C LEU A 233 7.28 3.09 21.29
#